data_e38bdd599ff61519915ec5462d2e24b5
#
_entry.id   e38bdd599ff61519915ec5462d2e24b5
#
_cell.length_a   1.000
_cell.length_b   1.000
_cell.length_c   1.000
_cell.angle_alpha   90.00
_cell.angle_beta   90.00
_cell.angle_gamma   90.00
#
_symmetry.space_group_name_H-M   'P 1'
#
loop_
_entity.id
_entity.type
_entity.pdbx_description
1 polymer ?
#
loop_
_entity_poly.entity_id
_entity_poly.type
_entity_poly.pdbx_seq_one_letter_code
_entity_poly.pdbx_strand_id
1 'polypeptide(L)'
;KNKPRWYICELDDDLFLSRCILGFIIDKIKTKLSLGKIYANIQYAGQDGSFHTDNTTPHSRTAILMLSKTLPKGSGTFQIHTEGFSNKIETHEFEQNKLLFFKSNILHKGNPPLEPGFPRVTLAVKMDMYTDKTNLMDRINNITNRG
;
A
#
# COMPACT_ATOMS: atom_id res chain seq x y z
N LYS A 1 -3.58 -29.51 -0.91
CA LYS A 1 -3.47 -28.52 0.19
C LYS A 1 -3.13 -27.19 -0.44
N ASN A 2 -4.06 -26.23 -0.42
CA ASN A 2 -3.79 -24.88 -0.89
C ASN A 2 -2.73 -24.25 0.03
N LYS A 3 -1.55 -23.96 -0.49
CA LYS A 3 -0.56 -23.15 0.24
C LYS A 3 -1.12 -21.73 0.36
N PRO A 4 -0.96 -21.06 1.51
CA PRO A 4 -1.36 -19.67 1.64
C PRO A 4 -0.63 -18.84 0.56
N ARG A 5 -1.34 -17.87 -0.03
CA ARG A 5 -0.75 -17.03 -1.09
C ARG A 5 0.38 -16.15 -0.54
N TRP A 6 0.25 -15.68 0.72
CA TRP A 6 1.24 -14.94 1.50
C TRP A 6 0.75 -14.82 2.94
N TYR A 7 1.61 -14.33 3.83
CA TYR A 7 1.28 -14.05 5.22
C TYR A 7 1.00 -12.55 5.38
N ILE A 8 0.00 -12.21 6.19
CA ILE A 8 -0.38 -10.84 6.53
C ILE A 8 -0.25 -10.66 8.04
N CYS A 9 0.40 -9.58 8.45
CA CYS A 9 0.45 -9.13 9.84
C CYS A 9 -0.26 -7.77 9.92
N GLU A 10 -1.43 -7.71 10.56
CA GLU A 10 -2.17 -6.47 10.78
C GLU A 10 -1.48 -5.61 11.84
N LEU A 11 -1.38 -4.31 11.58
CA LEU A 11 -0.64 -3.34 12.41
C LEU A 11 -1.48 -2.10 12.73
N ASP A 12 -2.79 -2.17 12.52
CA ASP A 12 -3.71 -1.04 12.71
C ASP A 12 -3.71 -0.53 14.15
N ASP A 13 -3.51 -1.41 15.11
CA ASP A 13 -3.51 -1.10 16.55
C ASP A 13 -2.17 -0.52 17.05
N ASP A 14 -1.11 -0.58 16.27
CA ASP A 14 0.16 0.06 16.61
C ASP A 14 0.11 1.56 16.33
N LEU A 15 -0.29 2.34 17.34
CA LEU A 15 -0.44 3.79 17.21
C LEU A 15 0.87 4.51 16.91
N PHE A 16 2.00 4.01 17.41
CA PHE A 16 3.30 4.61 17.14
C PHE A 16 3.67 4.41 15.66
N LEU A 17 3.65 3.17 15.19
CA LEU A 17 3.97 2.83 13.82
C LEU A 17 3.04 3.53 12.82
N SER A 18 1.73 3.47 13.05
CA SER A 18 0.74 4.09 12.15
C SER A 18 0.91 5.61 12.07
N ARG A 19 1.16 6.29 13.18
CA ARG A 19 1.40 7.76 13.18
C ARG A 19 2.71 8.12 12.50
N CYS A 20 3.80 7.41 12.78
CA CYS A 20 5.11 7.68 12.18
C CYS A 20 5.08 7.46 10.68
N ILE A 21 4.49 6.35 10.22
CA ILE A 21 4.41 6.01 8.78
C ILE A 21 3.49 6.98 8.05
N LEU A 22 2.31 7.28 8.60
CA LEU A 22 1.41 8.25 7.97
C LEU A 22 2.05 9.64 7.90
N GLY A 23 2.69 10.11 8.98
CA GLY A 23 3.38 11.39 9.01
C GLY A 23 4.51 11.46 7.98
N PHE A 24 5.29 10.40 7.85
CA PHE A 24 6.33 10.28 6.83
C PHE A 24 5.77 10.37 5.40
N ILE A 25 4.68 9.65 5.11
CA ILE A 25 4.04 9.65 3.78
C ILE A 25 3.49 11.05 3.48
N ILE A 26 2.77 11.68 4.42
CA ILE A 26 2.24 13.04 4.28
C ILE A 26 3.36 14.03 3.99
N ASP A 27 4.49 13.93 4.71
CA ASP A 27 5.64 14.80 4.48
C ASP A 27 6.24 14.63 3.08
N LYS A 28 6.34 13.40 2.58
CA LYS A 28 6.87 13.12 1.24
C LYS A 28 5.94 13.54 0.12
N ILE A 29 4.64 13.26 0.27
CA ILE A 29 3.64 13.50 -0.79
C ILE A 29 3.09 14.93 -0.75
N LYS A 30 3.22 15.63 0.39
CA LYS A 30 2.68 16.99 0.61
C LYS A 30 1.15 17.08 0.44
N THR A 31 0.46 16.02 0.79
CA THR A 31 -1.01 15.91 0.70
C THR A 31 -1.58 15.45 2.02
N LYS A 32 -2.71 16.01 2.43
CA LYS A 32 -3.42 15.57 3.64
C LYS A 32 -4.07 14.21 3.39
N LEU A 33 -3.73 13.24 4.23
CA LEU A 33 -4.18 11.86 4.16
C LEU A 33 -4.73 11.41 5.52
N SER A 34 -5.76 10.57 5.50
CA SER A 34 -6.22 9.82 6.67
C SER A 34 -5.83 8.36 6.52
N LEU A 35 -5.41 7.73 7.63
CA LEU A 35 -5.09 6.31 7.66
C LEU A 35 -6.38 5.48 7.65
N GLY A 36 -6.47 4.53 6.73
CA GLY A 36 -7.51 3.50 6.71
C GLY A 36 -7.04 2.19 7.32
N LYS A 37 -5.95 1.63 6.79
CA LYS A 37 -5.41 0.34 7.23
C LYS A 37 -3.89 0.29 7.02
N ILE A 38 -3.20 -0.43 7.92
CA ILE A 38 -1.77 -0.70 7.80
C ILE A 38 -1.48 -2.17 8.11
N TYR A 39 -0.73 -2.85 7.27
CA TYR A 39 -0.35 -4.25 7.47
C TYR A 39 0.95 -4.60 6.74
N ALA A 40 1.68 -5.56 7.30
CA ALA A 40 2.83 -6.14 6.63
C ALA A 40 2.42 -7.36 5.81
N ASN A 41 2.95 -7.47 4.59
CA ASN A 41 2.87 -8.66 3.75
C ASN A 41 4.23 -9.36 3.74
N ILE A 42 4.21 -10.67 3.98
CA ILE A 42 5.39 -11.53 3.89
C ILE A 42 5.12 -12.58 2.82
N GLN A 43 5.93 -12.60 1.78
CA GLN A 43 5.78 -13.45 0.61
C GLN A 43 7.08 -14.21 0.33
N TYR A 44 6.95 -15.51 0.16
CA TYR A 44 8.05 -16.41 -0.17
C TYR A 44 7.96 -16.88 -1.63
N ALA A 45 9.03 -17.46 -2.13
CA ALA A 45 9.06 -18.06 -3.47
C ALA A 45 7.90 -19.03 -3.68
N GLY A 46 7.26 -18.95 -4.84
CA GLY A 46 6.09 -19.75 -5.19
C GLY A 46 4.75 -19.28 -4.62
N GLN A 47 4.72 -18.19 -3.85
CA GLN A 47 3.48 -17.58 -3.35
C GLN A 47 3.04 -16.44 -4.28
N ASP A 48 2.54 -16.76 -5.45
CA ASP A 48 2.12 -15.77 -6.44
C ASP A 48 0.73 -15.18 -6.12
N GLY A 49 0.55 -13.91 -6.44
CA GLY A 49 -0.71 -13.18 -6.37
C GLY A 49 -1.26 -12.84 -7.76
N SER A 50 -2.52 -12.44 -7.81
CA SER A 50 -3.15 -11.90 -9.02
C SER A 50 -3.15 -10.38 -9.02
N PHE A 51 -3.28 -9.77 -10.20
CA PHE A 51 -3.60 -8.37 -10.31
C PHE A 51 -4.94 -8.07 -9.63
N HIS A 52 -4.96 -7.01 -8.82
CA HIS A 52 -6.13 -6.56 -8.08
C HIS A 52 -6.09 -5.05 -7.89
N THR A 53 -7.22 -4.51 -7.48
CA THR A 53 -7.34 -3.15 -6.93
C THR A 53 -7.59 -3.23 -5.43
N ASP A 54 -7.12 -2.25 -4.68
CA ASP A 54 -7.33 -2.22 -3.23
C ASP A 54 -8.66 -1.57 -2.84
N ASN A 55 -9.09 -0.61 -3.65
CA ASN A 55 -10.34 0.12 -3.47
C ASN A 55 -10.83 0.65 -4.82
N THR A 56 -12.11 0.90 -4.94
CA THR A 56 -12.71 1.46 -6.17
C THR A 56 -12.91 2.96 -6.11
N THR A 57 -12.76 3.58 -4.94
CA THR A 57 -12.98 5.02 -4.79
C THR A 57 -11.83 5.84 -5.35
N PRO A 58 -12.10 6.99 -6.01
CA PRO A 58 -11.06 7.81 -6.63
C PRO A 58 -10.17 8.53 -5.61
N HIS A 59 -10.62 8.62 -4.35
CA HIS A 59 -9.90 9.31 -3.27
C HIS A 59 -8.94 8.41 -2.50
N SER A 60 -9.09 7.09 -2.62
CA SER A 60 -8.24 6.13 -1.91
C SER A 60 -6.84 6.05 -2.51
N ARG A 61 -5.86 5.92 -1.62
CA ARG A 61 -4.44 5.81 -1.95
C ARG A 61 -3.82 4.60 -1.26
N THR A 62 -2.90 3.99 -1.96
CA THR A 62 -2.08 2.90 -1.43
C THR A 62 -0.62 3.33 -1.45
N ALA A 63 0.06 3.10 -0.34
CA ALA A 63 1.51 3.15 -0.28
C ALA A 63 2.06 1.76 0.03
N ILE A 64 3.15 1.39 -0.67
CA ILE A 64 3.88 0.16 -0.44
C ILE A 64 5.32 0.52 -0.11
N LEU A 65 5.73 0.26 1.12
CA LEU A 65 7.12 0.41 1.55
C LEU A 65 7.82 -0.95 1.54
N MET A 66 8.92 -1.08 0.82
CA MET A 66 9.72 -2.31 0.73
C MET A 66 10.66 -2.39 1.94
N LEU A 67 10.43 -3.38 2.82
CA LEU A 67 11.11 -3.47 4.12
C LEU A 67 12.30 -4.42 4.15
N SER A 68 12.18 -5.60 3.53
CA SER A 68 13.27 -6.58 3.54
C SER A 68 14.44 -6.12 2.68
N LYS A 69 15.56 -6.81 2.78
CA LYS A 69 16.75 -6.54 1.97
C LYS A 69 16.40 -6.52 0.47
N THR A 70 17.08 -5.67 -0.26
CA THR A 70 17.01 -5.62 -1.73
C THR A 70 17.19 -7.02 -2.32
N LEU A 71 16.27 -7.38 -3.21
CA LEU A 71 16.29 -8.67 -3.90
C LEU A 71 17.07 -8.57 -5.22
N PRO A 72 17.54 -9.70 -5.78
CA PRO A 72 18.16 -9.72 -7.09
C PRO A 72 17.21 -9.16 -8.17
N LYS A 73 17.78 -8.63 -9.25
CA LYS A 73 17.02 -8.07 -10.37
C LYS A 73 15.97 -9.05 -10.89
N GLY A 74 14.75 -8.57 -11.04
CA GLY A 74 13.59 -9.35 -11.47
C GLY A 74 12.92 -10.18 -10.36
N SER A 75 13.52 -10.25 -9.17
CA SER A 75 12.97 -10.97 -8.02
C SER A 75 12.10 -10.07 -7.16
N GLY A 76 10.90 -10.54 -6.78
CA GLY A 76 10.01 -9.82 -5.89
C GLY A 76 9.46 -8.49 -6.43
N THR A 77 9.47 -8.29 -7.73
CA THR A 77 9.06 -7.04 -8.38
C THR A 77 7.63 -6.65 -8.03
N PHE A 78 7.33 -5.36 -8.16
CA PHE A 78 5.98 -4.84 -8.04
C PHE A 78 5.52 -4.28 -9.39
N GLN A 79 4.34 -4.69 -9.84
CA GLN A 79 3.78 -4.32 -11.13
C GLN A 79 2.54 -3.46 -10.95
N ILE A 80 2.46 -2.36 -11.70
CA ILE A 80 1.34 -1.40 -11.66
C ILE A 80 0.90 -1.13 -13.11
N HIS A 81 -0.41 -1.19 -13.38
CA HIS A 81 -0.95 -0.70 -14.64
C HIS A 81 -0.87 0.81 -14.69
N THR A 82 -0.42 1.37 -15.81
CA THR A 82 -0.44 2.83 -16.02
C THR A 82 -1.86 3.31 -16.21
N GLU A 83 -2.15 4.54 -15.77
CA GLU A 83 -3.42 5.20 -16.06
C GLU A 83 -3.54 5.52 -17.56
N GLY A 84 -4.74 5.39 -18.09
CA GLY A 84 -5.07 5.75 -19.48
C GLY A 84 -5.36 4.55 -20.37
N PHE A 85 -5.50 4.82 -21.68
CA PHE A 85 -5.88 3.83 -22.70
C PHE A 85 -4.78 2.82 -23.08
N SER A 86 -3.58 2.99 -22.56
CA SER A 86 -2.50 2.03 -22.76
C SER A 86 -2.53 0.99 -21.64
N ASN A 87 -2.77 -0.27 -21.97
CA ASN A 87 -2.60 -1.42 -21.03
C ASN A 87 -1.11 -1.65 -20.67
N LYS A 88 -0.36 -0.57 -20.50
CA LYS A 88 1.05 -0.64 -20.17
C LYS A 88 1.23 -0.98 -18.70
N ILE A 89 2.13 -1.90 -18.40
CA ILE A 89 2.51 -2.28 -17.04
C ILE A 89 3.89 -1.69 -16.74
N GLU A 90 3.98 -0.93 -15.66
CA GLU A 90 5.25 -0.53 -15.06
C GLU A 90 5.70 -1.59 -14.07
N THR A 91 6.98 -1.96 -14.13
CA THR A 91 7.59 -2.92 -13.23
C THR A 91 8.66 -2.23 -12.40
N HIS A 92 8.51 -2.32 -11.09
CA HIS A 92 9.43 -1.76 -10.11
C HIS A 92 10.23 -2.89 -9.45
N GLU A 93 11.55 -2.78 -9.49
CA GLU A 93 12.45 -3.69 -8.79
C GLU A 93 12.27 -3.55 -7.26
N PHE A 94 12.44 -4.67 -6.55
CA PHE A 94 12.37 -4.68 -5.10
C PHE A 94 13.68 -4.17 -4.49
N GLU A 95 13.63 -2.97 -3.94
CA GLU A 95 14.75 -2.31 -3.29
C GLU A 95 14.34 -1.90 -1.88
N GLN A 96 15.16 -2.25 -0.90
CA GLN A 96 14.90 -1.86 0.50
C GLN A 96 14.72 -0.34 0.63
N ASN A 97 13.74 0.07 1.42
CA ASN A 97 13.34 1.47 1.64
C ASN A 97 12.70 2.19 0.44
N LYS A 98 12.44 1.49 -0.66
CA LYS A 98 11.65 2.06 -1.75
C LYS A 98 10.18 2.21 -1.31
N LEU A 99 9.62 3.40 -1.54
CA LEU A 99 8.21 3.70 -1.34
C LEU A 99 7.53 3.88 -2.70
N LEU A 100 6.47 3.13 -2.93
CA LEU A 100 5.54 3.33 -4.05
C LEU A 100 4.25 3.94 -3.51
N PHE A 101 3.71 4.95 -4.21
CA PHE A 101 2.47 5.61 -3.83
C PHE A 101 1.59 5.77 -5.07
N PHE A 102 0.37 5.27 -5.02
CA PHE A 102 -0.52 5.24 -6.19
C PHE A 102 -2.01 5.24 -5.77
N LYS A 103 -2.90 5.45 -6.75
CA LYS A 103 -4.34 5.36 -6.54
C LYS A 103 -4.76 3.91 -6.31
N SER A 104 -5.57 3.67 -5.27
CA SER A 104 -5.98 2.31 -4.86
C SER A 104 -6.84 1.57 -5.90
N ASN A 105 -7.43 2.29 -6.85
CA ASN A 105 -8.23 1.73 -7.93
C ASN A 105 -7.42 1.30 -9.17
N ILE A 106 -6.10 1.40 -9.12
CA ILE A 106 -5.22 0.93 -10.20
C ILE A 106 -4.88 -0.53 -9.97
N LEU A 107 -4.96 -1.34 -11.03
CA LEU A 107 -4.55 -2.75 -11.01
C LEU A 107 -3.06 -2.85 -10.72
N HIS A 108 -2.73 -3.65 -9.72
CA HIS A 108 -1.34 -3.88 -9.31
C HIS A 108 -1.15 -5.29 -8.73
N LYS A 109 0.10 -5.70 -8.63
CA LYS A 109 0.45 -6.99 -8.03
C LYS A 109 1.90 -6.98 -7.51
N GLY A 110 2.13 -7.65 -6.38
CA GLY A 110 3.47 -8.01 -5.91
C GLY A 110 3.84 -9.41 -6.38
N ASN A 111 4.95 -9.53 -7.08
CA ASN A 111 5.48 -10.83 -7.48
C ASN A 111 6.28 -11.46 -6.33
N PRO A 112 6.30 -12.80 -6.19
CA PRO A 112 7.09 -13.48 -5.19
C PRO A 112 8.59 -13.35 -5.49
N PRO A 113 9.47 -13.57 -4.47
CA PRO A 113 10.88 -13.78 -4.73
C PRO A 113 11.08 -14.98 -5.65
N LEU A 114 12.10 -14.93 -6.48
CA LEU A 114 12.45 -16.06 -7.37
C LEU A 114 13.16 -17.16 -6.60
N GLU A 115 13.95 -16.81 -5.57
CA GLU A 115 14.77 -17.73 -4.83
C GLU A 115 14.15 -18.09 -3.46
N PRO A 116 14.22 -19.35 -3.05
CA PRO A 116 13.84 -19.77 -1.70
C PRO A 116 14.72 -19.13 -0.63
N GLY A 117 14.18 -18.92 0.56
CA GLY A 117 14.94 -18.47 1.73
C GLY A 117 15.01 -16.96 1.93
N PHE A 118 14.62 -16.16 0.94
CA PHE A 118 14.59 -14.69 1.05
C PHE A 118 13.15 -14.18 0.96
N PRO A 119 12.51 -13.84 2.09
CA PRO A 119 11.14 -13.31 2.06
C PRO A 119 11.14 -11.89 1.50
N ARG A 120 10.14 -11.63 0.66
CA ARG A 120 9.73 -10.29 0.28
C ARG A 120 8.80 -9.74 1.36
N VAL A 121 9.26 -8.73 2.09
CA VAL A 121 8.45 -8.09 3.14
C VAL A 121 8.14 -6.66 2.73
N THR A 122 6.86 -6.33 2.71
CA THR A 122 6.37 -4.98 2.44
C THR A 122 5.40 -4.51 3.51
N LEU A 123 5.40 -3.21 3.78
CA LEU A 123 4.35 -2.55 4.54
C LEU A 123 3.37 -1.93 3.55
N ALA A 124 2.11 -2.32 3.65
CA ALA A 124 1.01 -1.75 2.87
C ALA A 124 0.24 -0.76 3.74
N VAL A 125 0.06 0.46 3.26
CA VAL A 125 -0.67 1.52 3.94
C VAL A 125 -1.81 1.97 3.04
N LYS A 126 -3.05 1.77 3.51
CA LYS A 126 -4.27 2.20 2.83
C LYS A 126 -4.72 3.52 3.45
N MET A 127 -4.98 4.50 2.61
CA MET A 127 -5.27 5.87 3.02
C MET A 127 -6.34 6.47 2.14
N ASP A 128 -6.99 7.51 2.65
CA ASP A 128 -7.89 8.35 1.88
C ASP A 128 -7.41 9.80 1.87
N MET A 129 -7.52 10.44 0.72
CA MET A 129 -7.30 11.89 0.61
C MET A 129 -8.46 12.63 1.26
N TYR A 130 -8.15 13.67 2.02
CA TYR A 130 -9.18 14.61 2.47
C TYR A 130 -9.78 15.33 1.27
N THR A 131 -11.10 15.21 1.11
CA THR A 131 -11.87 15.98 0.14
C THR A 131 -12.57 17.14 0.85
N ASP A 132 -12.91 18.20 0.13
CA ASP A 132 -13.65 19.34 0.72
C ASP A 132 -15.00 18.91 1.33
N LYS A 133 -15.63 17.86 0.79
CA LYS A 133 -16.85 17.25 1.35
C LYS A 133 -16.60 16.57 2.69
N THR A 134 -15.46 15.88 2.86
CA THR A 134 -15.10 15.25 4.14
C THR A 134 -14.87 16.31 5.20
N ASN A 135 -14.17 17.42 4.86
CA ASN A 135 -13.98 18.56 5.76
C ASN A 135 -15.32 19.19 6.21
N LEU A 136 -16.33 19.22 5.34
CA LEU A 136 -17.65 19.76 5.67
C LEU A 136 -18.40 18.85 6.65
N MET A 137 -18.37 17.53 6.43
CA MET A 137 -19.02 16.54 7.31
C MET A 137 -18.36 16.48 8.68
N ASP A 138 -17.02 16.54 8.74
CA ASP A 138 -16.29 16.60 10.01
C ASP A 138 -16.60 17.89 10.79
N ARG A 139 -16.77 19.01 10.11
CA ARG A 139 -17.20 20.28 10.71
C ARG A 139 -18.63 20.18 11.26
N ILE A 140 -19.55 19.59 10.51
CA ILE A 140 -20.95 19.38 10.94
C ILE A 140 -20.99 18.47 12.17
N ASN A 141 -20.29 17.33 12.14
CA ASN A 141 -20.24 16.39 13.26
C ASN A 141 -19.60 17.00 14.53
N ASN A 142 -18.59 17.87 14.37
CA ASN A 142 -17.97 18.60 15.49
C ASN A 142 -18.90 19.67 16.07
N ILE A 143 -19.82 20.24 15.30
CA ILE A 143 -20.80 21.21 15.77
C ILE A 143 -21.94 20.49 16.51
N THR A 144 -22.40 19.35 16.00
CA THR A 144 -23.49 18.56 16.61
C THR A 144 -23.09 17.86 17.91
N ASN A 145 -21.79 17.54 18.09
CA ASN A 145 -21.28 16.89 19.31
C ASN A 145 -20.87 17.90 20.41
N ARG A 146 -21.05 19.20 20.21
CA ARG A 146 -20.82 20.27 21.21
C ARG A 146 -22.09 20.86 21.79
N GLY A 147 -23.22 20.25 21.45
CA GLY A 147 -24.55 20.59 21.99
C GLY A 147 -24.96 19.77 23.19
#